data_4fc77369df67060dac20df2e5a8055f1
#
_entry.id   4fc77369df67060dac20df2e5a8055f1
#
_cell.length_a   1.000
_cell.length_b   1.000
_cell.length_c   1.000
_cell.angle_alpha   90.00
_cell.angle_beta   90.00
_cell.angle_gamma   90.00
#
_symmetry.space_group_name_H-M   'P 1'
#
loop_
_entity.id
_entity.type
_entity.pdbx_description
1 polymer ?
#
loop_
_entity_poly.entity_id
_entity_poly.type
_entity_poly.pdbx_seq_one_letter_code
_entity_poly.pdbx_strand_id
1 'polypeptide(L)'
;MGMIITVDGPSGAGKGTLCYALAEKLGFTLLDSGAIYRVTALAALKRHADLTDEEGLAELARHLDIQFIPKNGEVNVLLGGMDVSHLIRTQEVAEAASKVAVFPKVRASLLQLQQDFGKNDGLIADGRDMGTVVFPTAQVKLFLDASAEERAKRRYKQLQNKGINGNFAQILAEIQERDFRDRNREVAPLKPADDALLLDSTTLSIDEVIAQALAYIQQKASISI
;
A
#
# COMPACT_ATOMS: atom_id res chain seq x y z
N MET A 1 -21.71 -2.89 -8.86
CA MET A 1 -20.36 -2.70 -8.29
C MET A 1 -19.54 -1.97 -9.31
N GLY A 2 -18.89 -0.90 -8.91
CA GLY A 2 -17.97 -0.16 -9.76
C GLY A 2 -16.75 -0.99 -10.14
N MET A 3 -15.93 -0.50 -11.07
CA MET A 3 -14.70 -1.15 -11.48
C MET A 3 -13.65 -1.09 -10.35
N ILE A 4 -13.01 -2.24 -10.05
CA ILE A 4 -11.91 -2.31 -9.11
C ILE A 4 -10.61 -2.63 -9.86
N ILE A 5 -9.60 -1.80 -9.63
CA ILE A 5 -8.24 -1.96 -10.13
C ILE A 5 -7.32 -2.14 -8.92
N THR A 6 -6.61 -3.24 -8.85
CA THR A 6 -5.65 -3.49 -7.77
C THR A 6 -4.22 -3.25 -8.24
N VAL A 7 -3.40 -2.69 -7.38
CA VAL A 7 -1.97 -2.45 -7.61
C VAL A 7 -1.19 -3.00 -6.42
N ASP A 8 -0.62 -4.17 -6.60
CA ASP A 8 0.20 -4.82 -5.59
C ASP A 8 1.69 -4.70 -5.91
N GLY A 9 2.54 -4.90 -4.93
CA GLY A 9 3.99 -4.87 -5.11
C GLY A 9 4.76 -4.43 -3.87
N PRO A 10 6.10 -4.55 -3.85
CA PRO A 10 6.93 -4.25 -2.69
C PRO A 10 6.96 -2.76 -2.35
N SER A 11 7.50 -2.44 -1.17
CA SER A 11 7.66 -1.05 -0.74
C SER A 11 8.68 -0.32 -1.62
N GLY A 12 8.38 0.92 -2.02
CA GLY A 12 9.30 1.74 -2.82
C GLY A 12 9.31 1.46 -4.32
N ALA A 13 8.45 0.55 -4.83
CA ALA A 13 8.34 0.28 -6.26
C ALA A 13 7.66 1.41 -7.07
N GLY A 14 7.06 2.40 -6.41
CA GLY A 14 6.38 3.51 -7.09
C GLY A 14 4.86 3.38 -7.16
N LYS A 15 4.28 2.40 -6.45
CA LYS A 15 2.83 2.15 -6.46
C LYS A 15 1.98 3.38 -6.13
N GLY A 16 2.33 4.11 -5.05
CA GLY A 16 1.56 5.28 -4.65
C GLY A 16 1.44 6.33 -5.75
N THR A 17 2.53 6.60 -6.48
CA THR A 17 2.52 7.52 -7.63
C THR A 17 1.66 7.00 -8.77
N LEU A 18 1.79 5.71 -9.09
CA LEU A 18 0.97 5.06 -10.12
C LEU A 18 -0.52 5.11 -9.74
N CYS A 19 -0.86 4.70 -8.51
CA CYS A 19 -2.24 4.65 -8.03
C CYS A 19 -2.89 6.03 -8.01
N TYR A 20 -2.16 7.07 -7.58
CA TYR A 20 -2.63 8.43 -7.61
C TYR A 20 -2.93 8.89 -9.05
N ALA A 21 -1.99 8.69 -9.97
CA ALA A 21 -2.17 9.06 -11.38
C ALA A 21 -3.35 8.33 -12.04
N LEU A 22 -3.53 7.04 -11.73
CA LEU A 22 -4.69 6.27 -12.21
C LEU A 22 -6.00 6.79 -11.62
N ALA A 23 -6.04 7.04 -10.30
CA ALA A 23 -7.23 7.55 -9.62
C ALA A 23 -7.66 8.91 -10.18
N GLU A 24 -6.70 9.82 -10.41
CA GLU A 24 -6.95 11.13 -11.00
C GLU A 24 -7.50 11.03 -12.44
N LYS A 25 -6.85 10.21 -13.28
CA LYS A 25 -7.24 10.05 -14.70
C LYS A 25 -8.61 9.37 -14.87
N LEU A 26 -8.94 8.42 -14.00
CA LEU A 26 -10.18 7.65 -14.09
C LEU A 26 -11.31 8.22 -13.23
N GLY A 27 -11.04 9.19 -12.37
CA GLY A 27 -12.01 9.71 -11.40
C GLY A 27 -12.40 8.69 -10.32
N PHE A 28 -11.51 7.75 -9.98
CA PHE A 28 -11.76 6.67 -9.04
C PHE A 28 -11.31 7.02 -7.62
N THR A 29 -11.96 6.40 -6.65
CA THR A 29 -11.52 6.45 -5.24
C THR A 29 -10.21 5.71 -5.07
N LEU A 30 -9.33 6.21 -4.19
CA LEU A 30 -8.07 5.57 -3.85
C LEU A 30 -8.14 4.93 -2.46
N LEU A 31 -7.79 3.65 -2.37
CA LEU A 31 -7.52 2.95 -1.13
C LEU A 31 -6.00 2.72 -0.98
N ASP A 32 -5.38 3.32 0.03
CA ASP A 32 -4.04 2.97 0.50
C ASP A 32 -4.15 1.97 1.66
N SER A 33 -4.09 0.68 1.36
CA SER A 33 -4.09 -0.38 2.38
C SER A 33 -2.92 -0.24 3.34
N GLY A 34 -1.76 0.20 2.86
CA GLY A 34 -0.60 0.46 3.71
C GLY A 34 -0.86 1.53 4.75
N ALA A 35 -1.66 2.55 4.45
CA ALA A 35 -2.06 3.56 5.41
C ALA A 35 -2.92 2.97 6.54
N ILE A 36 -3.82 2.02 6.25
CA ILE A 36 -4.63 1.34 7.27
C ILE A 36 -3.74 0.60 8.28
N TYR A 37 -2.78 -0.20 7.81
CA TYR A 37 -1.83 -0.88 8.69
C TYR A 37 -0.94 0.09 9.47
N ARG A 38 -0.55 1.22 8.88
CA ARG A 38 0.22 2.26 9.57
C ARG A 38 -0.60 2.97 10.64
N VAL A 39 -1.88 3.23 10.42
CA VAL A 39 -2.76 3.78 11.46
C VAL A 39 -2.93 2.78 12.61
N THR A 40 -3.09 1.50 12.31
CA THR A 40 -3.13 0.43 13.31
C THR A 40 -1.86 0.42 14.15
N ALA A 41 -0.69 0.46 13.50
CA ALA A 41 0.60 0.51 14.18
C ALA A 41 0.78 1.78 15.03
N LEU A 42 0.41 2.94 14.50
CA LEU A 42 0.45 4.21 15.23
C LEU A 42 -0.43 4.17 16.48
N ALA A 43 -1.64 3.61 16.36
CA ALA A 43 -2.55 3.46 17.49
C ALA A 43 -1.98 2.51 18.56
N ALA A 44 -1.31 1.43 18.15
CA ALA A 44 -0.62 0.52 19.06
C ALA A 44 0.55 1.21 19.77
N LEU A 45 1.40 1.92 19.02
CA LEU A 45 2.54 2.66 19.59
C LEU A 45 2.08 3.74 20.58
N LYS A 46 1.04 4.52 20.25
CA LYS A 46 0.46 5.53 21.15
C LYS A 46 -0.10 4.97 22.45
N ARG A 47 -0.53 3.71 22.44
CA ARG A 47 -1.03 2.98 23.63
C ARG A 47 0.04 2.17 24.33
N HIS A 48 1.30 2.22 23.87
CA HIS A 48 2.40 1.39 24.35
C HIS A 48 2.06 -0.11 24.34
N ALA A 49 1.26 -0.54 23.34
CA ALA A 49 0.88 -1.93 23.19
C ALA A 49 2.07 -2.80 22.77
N ASP A 50 2.08 -4.05 23.24
CA ASP A 50 3.04 -5.03 22.77
C ASP A 50 2.78 -5.38 21.30
N LEU A 51 3.74 -5.06 20.42
CA LEU A 51 3.64 -5.35 18.99
C LEU A 51 3.77 -6.86 18.66
N THR A 52 3.92 -7.72 19.65
CA THR A 52 3.90 -9.19 19.50
C THR A 52 2.59 -9.81 19.98
N ASP A 53 1.72 -9.05 20.64
CA ASP A 53 0.41 -9.49 21.08
C ASP A 53 -0.62 -9.41 19.93
N GLU A 54 -0.76 -10.50 19.20
CA GLU A 54 -1.70 -10.59 18.07
C GLU A 54 -3.15 -10.32 18.47
N GLU A 55 -3.60 -10.85 19.62
CA GLU A 55 -4.99 -10.67 20.08
C GLU A 55 -5.30 -9.23 20.43
N GLY A 56 -4.43 -8.60 21.22
CA GLY A 56 -4.56 -7.20 21.58
C GLY A 56 -4.51 -6.27 20.37
N LEU A 57 -3.65 -6.55 19.41
CA LEU A 57 -3.56 -5.81 18.15
C LEU A 57 -4.79 -6.00 17.26
N ALA A 58 -5.34 -7.21 17.18
CA ALA A 58 -6.55 -7.49 16.43
C ALA A 58 -7.77 -6.80 17.04
N GLU A 59 -7.88 -6.78 18.37
CA GLU A 59 -8.94 -6.05 19.08
C GLU A 59 -8.81 -4.54 18.84
N LEU A 60 -7.60 -4.00 18.95
CA LEU A 60 -7.34 -2.61 18.63
C LEU A 60 -7.78 -2.28 17.18
N ALA A 61 -7.44 -3.14 16.22
CA ALA A 61 -7.74 -2.95 14.80
C ALA A 61 -9.26 -2.90 14.52
N ARG A 62 -10.08 -3.69 15.24
CA ARG A 62 -11.55 -3.71 15.09
C ARG A 62 -12.21 -2.41 15.50
N HIS A 63 -11.59 -1.66 16.42
CA HIS A 63 -12.18 -0.45 17.03
C HIS A 63 -11.50 0.83 16.60
N LEU A 64 -10.78 0.81 15.48
CA LEU A 64 -10.14 2.00 14.93
C LEU A 64 -11.17 2.90 14.23
N ASP A 65 -11.30 4.13 14.73
CA ASP A 65 -12.01 5.19 14.02
C ASP A 65 -11.05 5.85 13.01
N ILE A 66 -11.00 5.27 11.80
CA ILE A 66 -10.18 5.75 10.70
C ILE A 66 -11.08 6.44 9.66
N GLN A 67 -10.68 7.63 9.23
CA GLN A 67 -11.32 8.33 8.13
C GLN A 67 -10.27 8.75 7.09
N PHE A 68 -10.64 8.62 5.82
CA PHE A 68 -9.83 9.07 4.69
C PHE A 68 -10.53 10.26 4.04
N ILE A 69 -9.92 11.44 4.09
CA ILE A 69 -10.50 12.68 3.59
C ILE A 69 -9.68 13.18 2.40
N PRO A 70 -10.21 13.11 1.16
CA PRO A 70 -9.56 13.73 0.01
C PRO A 70 -9.42 15.24 0.22
N LYS A 71 -8.21 15.77 0.05
CA LYS A 71 -7.93 17.21 0.20
C LYS A 71 -6.75 17.61 -0.68
N ASN A 72 -6.98 18.58 -1.58
CA ASN A 72 -5.94 19.18 -2.43
C ASN A 72 -5.07 18.15 -3.19
N GLY A 73 -5.68 17.10 -3.73
CA GLY A 73 -4.94 16.07 -4.48
C GLY A 73 -4.22 15.03 -3.62
N GLU A 74 -4.37 15.10 -2.31
CA GLU A 74 -3.86 14.10 -1.36
C GLU A 74 -5.01 13.52 -0.54
N VAL A 75 -4.74 12.40 0.15
CA VAL A 75 -5.68 11.81 1.11
C VAL A 75 -5.16 12.06 2.51
N ASN A 76 -5.89 12.88 3.27
CA ASN A 76 -5.65 13.04 4.69
C ASN A 76 -6.22 11.85 5.45
N VAL A 77 -5.48 11.37 6.43
CA VAL A 77 -5.86 10.25 7.27
C VAL A 77 -6.13 10.73 8.68
N LEU A 78 -7.36 10.53 9.15
CA LEU A 78 -7.75 10.85 10.53
C LEU A 78 -7.82 9.58 11.37
N LEU A 79 -7.39 9.67 12.62
CA LEU A 79 -7.56 8.66 13.65
C LEU A 79 -8.27 9.31 14.86
N GLY A 80 -9.50 8.89 15.14
CA GLY A 80 -10.32 9.51 16.20
C GLY A 80 -10.47 11.03 15.97
N GLY A 81 -10.68 11.47 14.74
CA GLY A 81 -10.81 12.87 14.36
C GLY A 81 -9.51 13.68 14.28
N MET A 82 -8.37 13.14 14.69
CA MET A 82 -7.06 13.81 14.61
C MET A 82 -6.34 13.47 13.29
N ASP A 83 -5.81 14.49 12.61
CA ASP A 83 -4.99 14.29 11.42
C ASP A 83 -3.65 13.61 11.80
N VAL A 84 -3.43 12.40 11.28
CA VAL A 84 -2.24 11.60 11.49
C VAL A 84 -1.42 11.38 10.21
N SER A 85 -1.76 12.08 9.13
CA SER A 85 -1.17 11.89 7.79
C SER A 85 0.36 11.96 7.78
N HIS A 86 0.96 12.84 8.56
CA HIS A 86 2.41 12.93 8.70
C HIS A 86 2.98 11.84 9.62
N LEU A 87 2.31 11.53 10.73
CA LEU A 87 2.77 10.56 11.72
C LEU A 87 2.86 9.15 11.14
N ILE A 88 1.87 8.74 10.34
CA ILE A 88 1.87 7.43 9.70
C ILE A 88 2.96 7.24 8.63
N ARG A 89 3.65 8.31 8.23
CA ARG A 89 4.73 8.27 7.23
C ARG A 89 6.13 8.23 7.86
N THR A 90 6.24 8.20 9.19
CA THR A 90 7.52 8.06 9.88
C THR A 90 8.09 6.66 9.68
N GLN A 91 9.43 6.54 9.82
CA GLN A 91 10.12 5.24 9.69
C GLN A 91 9.66 4.28 10.80
N GLU A 92 9.57 4.74 12.03
CA GLU A 92 9.10 3.96 13.18
C GLU A 92 7.73 3.32 12.93
N VAL A 93 6.76 4.12 12.48
CA VAL A 93 5.41 3.62 12.17
C VAL A 93 5.41 2.67 10.98
N ALA A 94 6.25 2.92 9.97
CA ALA A 94 6.36 2.04 8.81
C ALA A 94 6.93 0.66 9.16
N GLU A 95 7.88 0.59 10.10
CA GLU A 95 8.45 -0.66 10.61
C GLU A 95 7.44 -1.40 11.50
N ALA A 96 6.81 -0.69 12.43
CA ALA A 96 5.75 -1.27 13.27
C ALA A 96 4.60 -1.83 12.41
N ALA A 97 4.16 -1.10 11.37
CA ALA A 97 3.14 -1.56 10.43
C ALA A 97 3.54 -2.86 9.72
N SER A 98 4.81 -2.97 9.31
CA SER A 98 5.31 -4.21 8.69
C SER A 98 5.33 -5.39 9.66
N LYS A 99 5.56 -5.14 10.96
CA LYS A 99 5.52 -6.17 12.01
C LYS A 99 4.09 -6.63 12.29
N VAL A 100 3.15 -5.72 12.47
CA VAL A 100 1.75 -6.08 12.78
C VAL A 100 1.02 -6.69 11.58
N ALA A 101 1.43 -6.39 10.35
CA ALA A 101 0.82 -6.91 9.14
C ALA A 101 1.04 -8.42 8.89
N VAL A 102 1.92 -9.08 9.67
CA VAL A 102 2.12 -10.53 9.57
C VAL A 102 1.04 -11.32 10.30
N PHE A 103 0.35 -10.72 11.26
CA PHE A 103 -0.61 -11.39 12.12
C PHE A 103 -1.94 -11.68 11.42
N PRO A 104 -2.36 -12.95 11.28
CA PRO A 104 -3.60 -13.34 10.63
C PRO A 104 -4.84 -12.67 11.22
N LYS A 105 -4.94 -12.55 12.55
CA LYS A 105 -6.10 -11.95 13.22
C LYS A 105 -6.20 -10.44 13.01
N VAL A 106 -5.07 -9.73 12.97
CA VAL A 106 -5.03 -8.30 12.61
C VAL A 106 -5.53 -8.13 11.17
N ARG A 107 -5.05 -8.95 10.25
CA ARG A 107 -5.47 -8.92 8.85
C ARG A 107 -6.97 -9.18 8.69
N ALA A 108 -7.49 -10.19 9.39
CA ALA A 108 -8.93 -10.50 9.39
C ALA A 108 -9.77 -9.33 9.93
N SER A 109 -9.29 -8.66 10.99
CA SER A 109 -9.98 -7.50 11.57
C SER A 109 -10.03 -6.29 10.63
N LEU A 110 -9.04 -6.13 9.74
CA LEU A 110 -8.97 -5.01 8.79
C LEU A 110 -9.57 -5.34 7.42
N LEU A 111 -9.91 -6.61 7.15
CA LEU A 111 -10.36 -7.04 5.81
C LEU A 111 -11.66 -6.35 5.41
N GLN A 112 -12.66 -6.35 6.27
CA GLN A 112 -13.97 -5.75 5.98
C GLN A 112 -13.86 -4.24 5.73
N LEU A 113 -13.07 -3.54 6.54
CA LEU A 113 -12.82 -2.11 6.35
C LEU A 113 -12.27 -1.82 4.95
N GLN A 114 -11.31 -2.63 4.47
CA GLN A 114 -10.76 -2.49 3.13
C GLN A 114 -11.79 -2.80 2.03
N GLN A 115 -12.56 -3.88 2.19
CA GLN A 115 -13.59 -4.30 1.23
C GLN A 115 -14.72 -3.28 1.11
N ASP A 116 -15.03 -2.52 2.15
CA ASP A 116 -16.05 -1.48 2.11
C ASP A 116 -15.73 -0.36 1.11
N PHE A 117 -14.46 -0.12 0.80
CA PHE A 117 -14.06 0.80 -0.28
C PHE A 117 -14.50 0.31 -1.67
N GLY A 118 -14.64 -0.99 -1.88
CA GLY A 118 -15.12 -1.58 -3.13
C GLY A 118 -16.60 -1.31 -3.45
N LYS A 119 -17.35 -0.69 -2.53
CA LYS A 119 -18.74 -0.26 -2.75
C LYS A 119 -18.83 1.05 -3.55
N ASN A 120 -17.74 1.75 -3.77
CA ASN A 120 -17.70 2.97 -4.57
C ASN A 120 -17.84 2.66 -6.08
N ASP A 121 -18.14 3.66 -6.88
CA ASP A 121 -18.35 3.53 -8.34
C ASP A 121 -17.09 3.22 -9.13
N GLY A 122 -15.92 3.39 -8.54
CA GLY A 122 -14.61 3.00 -9.06
C GLY A 122 -13.55 3.05 -7.97
N LEU A 123 -12.64 2.06 -7.96
CA LEU A 123 -11.61 1.93 -6.92
C LEU A 123 -10.25 1.60 -7.51
N ILE A 124 -9.22 2.34 -7.09
CA ILE A 124 -7.81 1.95 -7.19
C ILE A 124 -7.37 1.49 -5.80
N ALA A 125 -6.95 0.24 -5.66
CA ALA A 125 -6.52 -0.34 -4.38
C ALA A 125 -5.01 -0.61 -4.39
N ASP A 126 -4.24 0.18 -3.62
CA ASP A 126 -2.79 0.04 -3.42
C ASP A 126 -2.51 -0.87 -2.23
N GLY A 127 -1.74 -1.94 -2.42
CA GLY A 127 -1.37 -2.83 -1.32
C GLY A 127 -0.27 -3.84 -1.62
N ARG A 128 -0.46 -5.06 -1.05
CA ARG A 128 0.42 -6.22 -1.19
C ARG A 128 -0.35 -7.48 -1.62
N ASP A 129 -1.63 -7.49 -1.36
CA ASP A 129 -2.52 -8.62 -1.50
C ASP A 129 -3.93 -8.19 -1.93
N MET A 130 -4.02 -7.02 -2.56
CA MET A 130 -5.30 -6.47 -3.02
C MET A 130 -5.94 -7.39 -4.06
N GLY A 131 -5.17 -7.82 -5.07
CA GLY A 131 -5.65 -8.69 -6.14
C GLY A 131 -5.71 -10.18 -5.80
N THR A 132 -5.07 -10.60 -4.69
CA THR A 132 -5.05 -12.01 -4.27
C THR A 132 -6.00 -12.32 -3.12
N VAL A 133 -6.25 -11.36 -2.22
CA VAL A 133 -7.03 -11.59 -0.98
C VAL A 133 -8.17 -10.60 -0.81
N VAL A 134 -7.92 -9.29 -0.88
CA VAL A 134 -8.93 -8.29 -0.54
C VAL A 134 -9.99 -8.17 -1.63
N PHE A 135 -9.56 -8.10 -2.91
CA PHE A 135 -10.41 -8.01 -4.09
C PHE A 135 -10.02 -9.07 -5.14
N PRO A 136 -10.17 -10.36 -4.82
CA PRO A 136 -9.74 -11.44 -5.73
C PRO A 136 -10.51 -11.46 -7.05
N THR A 137 -11.67 -10.81 -7.11
CA THR A 137 -12.52 -10.67 -8.30
C THR A 137 -12.37 -9.32 -9.01
N ALA A 138 -11.32 -8.53 -8.66
CA ALA A 138 -11.06 -7.26 -9.33
C ALA A 138 -10.87 -7.47 -10.85
N GLN A 139 -11.45 -6.57 -11.63
CA GLN A 139 -11.45 -6.65 -13.10
C GLN A 139 -10.06 -6.42 -13.70
N VAL A 140 -9.26 -5.60 -13.03
CA VAL A 140 -7.87 -5.31 -13.44
C VAL A 140 -6.95 -5.50 -12.25
N LYS A 141 -5.88 -6.27 -12.46
CA LYS A 141 -4.85 -6.49 -11.44
C LYS A 141 -3.49 -6.14 -12.01
N LEU A 142 -2.78 -5.28 -11.30
CA LEU A 142 -1.42 -4.86 -11.63
C LEU A 142 -0.49 -5.28 -10.50
N PHE A 143 0.70 -5.74 -10.86
CA PHE A 143 1.76 -5.99 -9.91
C PHE A 143 2.99 -5.18 -10.32
N LEU A 144 3.33 -4.17 -9.52
CA LEU A 144 4.46 -3.29 -9.78
C LEU A 144 5.66 -3.72 -8.95
N ASP A 145 6.72 -4.15 -9.60
CA ASP A 145 7.98 -4.54 -8.96
C ASP A 145 9.13 -3.58 -9.34
N ALA A 146 10.20 -3.65 -8.61
CA ALA A 146 11.50 -3.06 -8.90
C ALA A 146 12.57 -3.74 -8.06
N SER A 147 13.82 -3.78 -8.54
CA SER A 147 14.93 -4.34 -7.77
C SER A 147 15.10 -3.65 -6.42
N ALA A 148 15.58 -4.37 -5.40
CA ALA A 148 15.81 -3.80 -4.08
C ALA A 148 16.83 -2.66 -4.14
N GLU A 149 17.86 -2.79 -4.98
CA GLU A 149 18.88 -1.78 -5.21
C GLU A 149 18.31 -0.49 -5.77
N GLU A 150 17.41 -0.58 -6.78
CA GLU A 150 16.79 0.59 -7.38
C GLU A 150 15.87 1.30 -6.39
N ARG A 151 15.09 0.55 -5.61
CA ARG A 151 14.25 1.10 -4.54
C ARG A 151 15.07 1.75 -3.43
N ALA A 152 16.23 1.19 -3.10
CA ALA A 152 17.19 1.79 -2.15
C ALA A 152 17.77 3.09 -2.68
N LYS A 153 18.14 3.17 -3.98
CA LYS A 153 18.60 4.41 -4.62
C LYS A 153 17.53 5.50 -4.57
N ARG A 154 16.28 5.17 -4.91
CA ARG A 154 15.14 6.11 -4.83
C ARG A 154 14.95 6.63 -3.41
N ARG A 155 14.98 5.75 -2.41
CA ARG A 155 14.84 6.12 -1.00
C ARG A 155 16.00 6.98 -0.52
N TYR A 156 17.23 6.62 -0.87
CA TYR A 156 18.42 7.39 -0.54
C TYR A 156 18.35 8.81 -1.10
N LYS A 157 17.97 8.96 -2.38
CA LYS A 157 17.79 10.26 -3.03
C LYS A 157 16.66 11.08 -2.37
N GLN A 158 15.57 10.45 -1.97
CA GLN A 158 14.48 11.14 -1.24
C GLN A 158 14.96 11.69 0.11
N LEU A 159 15.80 10.94 0.85
CA LEU A 159 16.36 11.40 2.12
C LEU A 159 17.33 12.57 1.90
N GLN A 160 18.21 12.47 0.90
CA GLN A 160 19.13 13.55 0.55
C GLN A 160 18.37 14.85 0.20
N ASN A 161 17.30 14.77 -0.60
CA ASN A 161 16.49 15.92 -0.96
C ASN A 161 15.80 16.58 0.25
N LYS A 162 15.62 15.84 1.35
CA LYS A 162 15.10 16.34 2.63
C LYS A 162 16.20 16.81 3.60
N GLY A 163 17.46 16.82 3.16
CA GLY A 163 18.61 17.18 3.99
C GLY A 163 18.96 16.11 5.06
N ILE A 164 18.46 14.88 4.91
CA ILE A 164 18.71 13.79 5.86
C ILE A 164 19.86 12.93 5.32
N ASN A 165 20.91 12.76 6.12
CA ASN A 165 22.00 11.85 5.80
C ASN A 165 21.54 10.40 5.94
N GLY A 166 21.44 9.69 4.82
CA GLY A 166 21.11 8.26 4.79
C GLY A 166 22.35 7.40 4.59
N ASN A 167 22.33 6.17 5.11
CA ASN A 167 23.30 5.14 4.79
C ASN A 167 22.69 4.19 3.76
N PHE A 168 23.23 4.14 2.55
CA PHE A 168 22.68 3.33 1.45
C PHE A 168 22.66 1.84 1.79
N ALA A 169 23.71 1.30 2.41
CA ALA A 169 23.77 -0.12 2.77
C ALA A 169 22.70 -0.49 3.82
N GLN A 170 22.47 0.40 4.80
CA GLN A 170 21.41 0.21 5.77
C GLN A 170 20.04 0.25 5.12
N ILE A 171 19.77 1.24 4.24
CA ILE A 171 18.49 1.37 3.51
C ILE A 171 18.23 0.12 2.68
N LEU A 172 19.25 -0.40 1.99
CA LEU A 172 19.12 -1.62 1.19
C LEU A 172 18.80 -2.83 2.06
N ALA A 173 19.49 -2.99 3.19
CA ALA A 173 19.23 -4.09 4.13
C ALA A 173 17.80 -4.03 4.70
N GLU A 174 17.32 -2.86 5.10
CA GLU A 174 15.94 -2.66 5.59
C GLU A 174 14.89 -3.02 4.52
N ILE A 175 15.15 -2.65 3.26
CA ILE A 175 14.27 -2.99 2.13
C ILE A 175 14.24 -4.51 1.91
N GLN A 176 15.41 -5.17 1.90
CA GLN A 176 15.51 -6.62 1.71
C GLN A 176 14.84 -7.39 2.85
N GLU A 177 15.03 -6.97 4.10
CA GLU A 177 14.38 -7.57 5.26
C GLU A 177 12.85 -7.44 5.18
N ARG A 178 12.35 -6.27 4.79
CA ARG A 178 10.93 -6.03 4.61
C ARG A 178 10.35 -6.89 3.48
N ASP A 179 11.05 -6.98 2.35
CA ASP A 179 10.63 -7.83 1.23
C ASP A 179 10.56 -9.29 1.66
N PHE A 180 11.55 -9.75 2.43
CA PHE A 180 11.55 -11.10 2.96
C PHE A 180 10.31 -11.35 3.84
N ARG A 181 10.00 -10.43 4.76
CA ARG A 181 8.78 -10.54 5.60
C ARG A 181 7.51 -10.54 4.75
N ASP A 182 7.37 -9.58 3.82
CA ASP A 182 6.16 -9.45 2.99
C ASP A 182 5.94 -10.69 2.10
N ARG A 183 6.99 -11.30 1.55
CA ARG A 183 6.93 -12.47 0.65
C ARG A 183 6.77 -13.80 1.39
N ASN A 184 7.24 -13.91 2.64
CA ASN A 184 7.26 -15.16 3.40
C ASN A 184 6.27 -15.23 4.56
N ARG A 185 5.39 -14.24 4.71
CA ARG A 185 4.32 -14.31 5.72
C ARG A 185 3.37 -15.45 5.39
N GLU A 186 2.87 -16.13 6.43
CA GLU A 186 2.02 -17.31 6.31
C GLU A 186 0.68 -16.99 5.62
N VAL A 187 0.09 -15.84 5.95
CA VAL A 187 -1.18 -15.39 5.39
C VAL A 187 -0.96 -14.23 4.44
N ALA A 188 -1.58 -14.31 3.27
CA ALA A 188 -1.57 -13.29 2.23
C ALA A 188 -0.14 -12.82 1.85
N PRO A 189 0.79 -13.72 1.47
CA PRO A 189 2.14 -13.35 1.06
C PRO A 189 2.10 -12.40 -0.14
N LEU A 190 3.11 -11.51 -0.21
CA LEU A 190 3.29 -10.64 -1.37
C LEU A 190 3.67 -11.48 -2.59
N LYS A 191 2.72 -11.67 -3.48
CA LYS A 191 2.88 -12.33 -4.78
C LYS A 191 1.91 -11.74 -5.79
N PRO A 192 2.23 -11.76 -7.08
CA PRO A 192 1.25 -11.38 -8.11
C PRO A 192 0.06 -12.35 -8.10
N ALA A 193 -1.12 -11.84 -8.43
CA ALA A 193 -2.24 -12.69 -8.81
C ALA A 193 -1.95 -13.34 -10.18
N ASP A 194 -2.51 -14.51 -10.43
CA ASP A 194 -2.23 -15.28 -11.67
C ASP A 194 -2.64 -14.52 -12.94
N ASP A 195 -3.63 -13.64 -12.82
CA ASP A 195 -4.17 -12.79 -13.89
C ASP A 195 -3.65 -11.34 -13.85
N ALA A 196 -2.63 -11.04 -13.04
CA ALA A 196 -2.07 -9.70 -12.94
C ALA A 196 -1.09 -9.38 -14.08
N LEU A 197 -1.13 -8.13 -14.58
CA LEU A 197 -0.06 -7.58 -15.40
C LEU A 197 1.15 -7.29 -14.50
N LEU A 198 2.30 -7.85 -14.88
CA LEU A 198 3.58 -7.57 -14.21
C LEU A 198 4.23 -6.35 -14.86
N LEU A 199 4.52 -5.33 -14.05
CA LEU A 199 5.22 -4.11 -14.45
C LEU A 199 6.53 -4.02 -13.67
N ASP A 200 7.66 -4.00 -14.37
CA ASP A 200 8.98 -3.81 -13.75
C ASP A 200 9.43 -2.34 -13.93
N SER A 201 9.39 -1.60 -12.84
CA SER A 201 9.83 -0.20 -12.81
C SER A 201 11.34 -0.03 -12.53
N THR A 202 12.13 -1.10 -12.56
CA THR A 202 13.60 -1.00 -12.36
C THR A 202 14.24 -0.10 -13.41
N THR A 203 13.81 -0.25 -14.67
CA THR A 203 14.36 0.49 -15.82
C THR A 203 13.36 1.45 -16.47
N LEU A 204 12.08 1.36 -16.13
CA LEU A 204 11.04 2.20 -16.68
C LEU A 204 10.89 3.50 -15.90
N SER A 205 10.63 4.59 -16.61
CA SER A 205 10.17 5.84 -16.02
C SER A 205 8.75 5.68 -15.48
N ILE A 206 8.34 6.58 -14.60
CA ILE A 206 6.97 6.56 -14.08
C ILE A 206 5.93 6.80 -15.18
N ASP A 207 6.22 7.63 -16.17
CA ASP A 207 5.32 7.89 -17.30
C ASP A 207 5.14 6.65 -18.17
N GLU A 208 6.19 5.87 -18.41
CA GLU A 208 6.12 4.60 -19.14
C GLU A 208 5.30 3.57 -18.36
N VAL A 209 5.48 3.48 -17.05
CA VAL A 209 4.67 2.59 -16.18
C VAL A 209 3.20 2.98 -16.22
N ILE A 210 2.87 4.28 -16.11
CA ILE A 210 1.49 4.78 -16.19
C ILE A 210 0.90 4.46 -17.58
N ALA A 211 1.64 4.70 -18.66
CA ALA A 211 1.16 4.42 -20.01
C ALA A 211 0.84 2.93 -20.23
N GLN A 212 1.72 2.03 -19.77
CA GLN A 212 1.50 0.58 -19.86
C GLN A 212 0.29 0.14 -19.00
N ALA A 213 0.15 0.67 -17.79
CA ALA A 213 -0.98 0.39 -16.94
C ALA A 213 -2.30 0.83 -17.57
N LEU A 214 -2.38 2.05 -18.12
CA LEU A 214 -3.56 2.58 -18.80
C LEU A 214 -3.92 1.76 -20.02
N ALA A 215 -2.95 1.40 -20.86
CA ALA A 215 -3.19 0.55 -22.03
C ALA A 215 -3.81 -0.81 -21.65
N TYR A 216 -3.30 -1.42 -20.58
CA TYR A 216 -3.83 -2.68 -20.06
C TYR A 216 -5.24 -2.52 -19.47
N ILE A 217 -5.51 -1.43 -18.75
CA ILE A 217 -6.84 -1.11 -18.20
C ILE A 217 -7.85 -0.96 -19.35
N GLN A 218 -7.51 -0.20 -20.41
CA GLN A 218 -8.36 -0.04 -21.59
C GLN A 218 -8.70 -1.37 -22.25
N GLN A 219 -7.67 -2.22 -22.43
CA GLN A 219 -7.84 -3.55 -23.03
C GLN A 219 -8.78 -4.46 -22.21
N LYS A 220 -8.58 -4.48 -20.88
CA LYS A 220 -9.32 -5.38 -19.99
C LYS A 220 -10.74 -4.92 -19.68
N ALA A 221 -10.93 -3.62 -19.54
CA ALA A 221 -12.20 -3.04 -19.11
C ALA A 221 -13.08 -2.56 -20.27
N SER A 222 -12.56 -2.58 -21.51
CA SER A 222 -13.25 -2.05 -22.70
C SER A 222 -13.73 -0.60 -22.53
N ILE A 223 -12.98 0.20 -21.78
CA ILE A 223 -13.27 1.62 -21.53
C ILE A 223 -12.37 2.50 -22.38
N SER A 224 -12.91 3.63 -22.87
CA SER A 224 -12.11 4.71 -23.46
C SER A 224 -11.61 5.61 -22.33
N ILE A 225 -10.31 5.83 -22.25
CA ILE A 225 -9.65 6.69 -21.26
C ILE A 225 -9.03 7.89 -21.98
#